data_bc0b6048bc815d685f7c5f6a9d4a8b71
#
_entry.id   bc0b6048bc815d685f7c5f6a9d4a8b71
#
_cell.length_a   1.000
_cell.length_b   1.000
_cell.length_c   1.000
_cell.angle_alpha   90.00
_cell.angle_beta   90.00
_cell.angle_gamma   90.00
#
_symmetry.space_group_name_H-M   'P 1'
#
loop_
_entity.id
_entity.type
_entity.pdbx_description
1 polymer ?
#
loop_
_entity_poly.entity_id
_entity_poly.type
_entity_poly.pdbx_seq_one_letter_code
_entity_poly.pdbx_strand_id
1 'polypeptide(L)'
;MNKKTILVSLLLITVFSFTVGCSKKSEIKTENLNTIDKSDINPISKETAINILKAEYGDNIIIEDKDIKLIGDLYFIDVYVEVEEENDEGHETHIHKQSLGTQKIDKYTGKIIIE
;
A
#
# COMPACT_ATOMS: atom_id res chain seq x y z
N MET A 1 52.96 -18.39 -4.46
CA MET A 1 51.90 -17.40 -4.69
C MET A 1 52.02 -16.83 -6.09
N ASN A 2 51.07 -17.09 -6.93
CA ASN A 2 51.08 -16.63 -8.29
C ASN A 2 50.82 -15.14 -8.36
N LYS A 3 51.76 -14.41 -8.97
CA LYS A 3 51.67 -12.97 -9.20
C LYS A 3 50.40 -12.54 -9.97
N LYS A 4 49.74 -13.49 -10.64
CA LYS A 4 48.48 -13.27 -11.34
C LYS A 4 47.27 -13.11 -10.43
N THR A 5 47.29 -13.74 -9.27
CA THR A 5 46.16 -13.65 -8.29
C THR A 5 46.12 -12.32 -7.57
N ILE A 6 47.28 -11.69 -7.39
CA ILE A 6 47.39 -10.38 -6.74
C ILE A 6 46.88 -9.28 -7.66
N LEU A 7 47.11 -9.39 -8.95
CA LEU A 7 46.64 -8.41 -9.96
C LEU A 7 45.15 -8.41 -10.12
N VAL A 8 44.50 -9.58 -10.03
CA VAL A 8 43.03 -9.70 -10.12
C VAL A 8 42.38 -9.16 -8.86
N SER A 9 42.99 -9.37 -7.70
CA SER A 9 42.49 -8.84 -6.43
C SER A 9 42.59 -7.31 -6.36
N LEU A 10 43.65 -6.75 -6.96
CA LEU A 10 43.82 -5.29 -6.97
C LEU A 10 42.86 -4.61 -7.94
N LEU A 11 42.48 -5.29 -9.02
CA LEU A 11 41.54 -4.76 -10.01
C LEU A 11 40.10 -4.72 -9.47
N LEU A 12 39.73 -5.68 -8.61
CA LEU A 12 38.42 -5.72 -7.97
C LEU A 12 38.23 -4.61 -6.94
N ILE A 13 39.30 -4.14 -6.30
CA ILE A 13 39.24 -3.07 -5.30
C ILE A 13 39.03 -1.70 -5.96
N THR A 14 39.52 -1.50 -7.16
CA THR A 14 39.39 -0.23 -7.88
C THR A 14 38.02 0.01 -8.47
N VAL A 15 37.23 -1.05 -8.70
CA VAL A 15 35.87 -0.90 -9.26
C VAL A 15 34.85 -0.46 -8.20
N PHE A 16 35.14 -0.75 -6.92
CA PHE A 16 34.23 -0.34 -5.82
C PHE A 16 34.34 1.13 -5.40
N SER A 17 35.38 1.84 -5.89
CA SER A 17 35.59 3.23 -5.48
C SER A 17 34.79 4.27 -6.26
N PHE A 18 34.04 3.87 -7.28
CA PHE A 18 33.31 4.82 -8.14
C PHE A 18 31.82 4.96 -7.83
N THR A 19 31.32 4.30 -6.80
CA THR A 19 29.93 4.47 -6.37
C THR A 19 29.74 5.49 -5.22
N VAL A 20 30.79 6.18 -4.85
CA VAL A 20 30.69 7.36 -3.97
C VAL A 20 30.61 8.59 -4.84
N GLY A 21 29.61 8.64 -5.65
CA GLY A 21 29.43 9.81 -6.44
C GLY A 21 28.00 10.26 -6.44
N CYS A 22 27.77 11.44 -6.11
CA CYS A 22 26.54 12.18 -6.29
C CYS A 22 25.41 11.78 -5.34
N SER A 23 25.68 11.79 -4.07
CA SER A 23 24.74 12.56 -3.30
C SER A 23 24.91 14.03 -3.72
N LYS A 24 24.25 14.42 -4.79
CA LYS A 24 23.79 15.78 -4.83
C LYS A 24 23.02 15.90 -3.53
N LYS A 25 23.65 16.52 -2.55
CA LYS A 25 22.92 17.23 -1.54
C LYS A 25 22.03 18.19 -2.31
N SER A 26 20.86 17.76 -2.70
CA SER A 26 19.78 18.68 -2.83
C SER A 26 19.67 19.22 -1.42
N GLU A 27 20.17 20.41 -1.23
CA GLU A 27 19.71 21.22 -0.14
C GLU A 27 18.20 21.23 -0.34
N ILE A 28 17.54 20.34 0.39
CA ILE A 28 16.15 20.55 0.70
C ILE A 28 16.24 21.82 1.53
N LYS A 29 16.12 22.92 0.82
CA LYS A 29 15.68 24.14 1.46
C LYS A 29 14.42 23.72 2.18
N THR A 30 14.52 23.70 3.48
CA THR A 30 13.38 23.63 4.37
C THR A 30 12.69 25.00 4.27
N GLU A 31 12.37 25.37 3.03
CA GLU A 31 11.44 26.43 2.78
C GLU A 31 10.08 25.82 2.89
N ASN A 32 9.50 26.11 4.04
CA ASN A 32 8.09 25.89 4.31
C ASN A 32 7.64 24.49 3.89
N LEU A 33 7.49 23.62 4.89
CA LEU A 33 6.36 22.74 4.89
C LEU A 33 5.14 23.66 4.74
N ASN A 34 4.94 24.15 3.50
CA ASN A 34 3.65 24.59 3.10
C ASN A 34 2.77 23.43 3.46
N THR A 35 1.97 23.58 4.47
CA THR A 35 0.75 22.83 4.62
C THR A 35 0.18 22.80 3.21
N ILE A 36 0.36 21.65 2.53
CA ILE A 36 -0.29 21.44 1.24
C ILE A 36 -1.74 21.67 1.57
N ASP A 37 -2.27 22.77 1.06
CA ASP A 37 -3.66 23.09 1.32
C ASP A 37 -4.45 21.95 0.70
N LYS A 38 -5.22 21.24 1.53
CA LYS A 38 -6.04 20.10 1.08
C LYS A 38 -6.95 20.50 -0.09
N SER A 39 -7.19 21.81 -0.27
CA SER A 39 -7.96 22.34 -1.38
C SER A 39 -7.31 22.11 -2.77
N ASP A 40 -5.99 21.95 -2.82
CA ASP A 40 -5.25 21.76 -4.07
C ASP A 40 -5.09 20.27 -4.45
N ILE A 41 -5.49 19.36 -3.57
CA ILE A 41 -5.42 17.92 -3.81
C ILE A 41 -6.80 17.41 -4.19
N ASN A 42 -6.92 16.85 -5.39
CA ASN A 42 -8.14 16.16 -5.77
C ASN A 42 -8.34 14.91 -4.88
N PRO A 43 -9.52 14.75 -4.30
CA PRO A 43 -9.82 13.55 -3.52
C PRO A 43 -9.78 12.31 -4.41
N ILE A 44 -9.37 11.18 -3.83
CA ILE A 44 -9.44 9.89 -4.53
C ILE A 44 -10.90 9.49 -4.76
N SER A 45 -11.14 8.77 -5.85
CA SER A 45 -12.47 8.23 -6.15
C SER A 45 -12.82 7.04 -5.23
N LYS A 46 -14.11 6.69 -5.17
CA LYS A 46 -14.57 5.47 -4.51
C LYS A 46 -13.87 4.23 -5.05
N GLU A 47 -13.72 4.16 -6.38
CA GLU A 47 -13.04 3.04 -7.05
C GLU A 47 -11.58 2.92 -6.60
N THR A 48 -10.89 4.06 -6.48
CA THR A 48 -9.52 4.08 -5.96
C THR A 48 -9.48 3.57 -4.52
N ALA A 49 -10.42 3.99 -3.67
CA ALA A 49 -10.51 3.51 -2.30
C ALA A 49 -10.75 1.98 -2.23
N ILE A 50 -11.62 1.44 -3.09
CA ILE A 50 -11.85 -0.01 -3.21
C ILE A 50 -10.56 -0.73 -3.64
N ASN A 51 -9.85 -0.20 -4.63
CA ASN A 51 -8.60 -0.80 -5.11
C ASN A 51 -7.51 -0.80 -4.04
N ILE A 52 -7.44 0.22 -3.20
CA ILE A 52 -6.54 0.27 -2.03
C ILE A 52 -6.86 -0.88 -1.07
N LEU A 53 -8.14 -1.11 -0.76
CA LEU A 53 -8.55 -2.21 0.12
C LEU A 53 -8.30 -3.58 -0.51
N LYS A 54 -8.51 -3.74 -1.81
CA LYS A 54 -8.17 -4.97 -2.52
C LYS A 54 -6.67 -5.26 -2.51
N ALA A 55 -5.84 -4.22 -2.63
CA ALA A 55 -4.39 -4.37 -2.53
C ALA A 55 -3.95 -4.80 -1.12
N GLU A 56 -4.65 -4.36 -0.07
CA GLU A 56 -4.34 -4.70 1.32
C GLU A 56 -4.89 -6.07 1.73
N TYR A 57 -6.15 -6.36 1.39
CA TYR A 57 -6.87 -7.55 1.88
C TYR A 57 -7.03 -8.67 0.84
N GLY A 58 -6.70 -8.41 -0.42
CA GLY A 58 -6.85 -9.34 -1.53
C GLY A 58 -8.07 -9.04 -2.42
N ASP A 59 -8.09 -9.62 -3.61
CA ASP A 59 -9.11 -9.36 -4.63
C ASP A 59 -10.47 -9.99 -4.32
N ASN A 60 -10.52 -10.94 -3.40
CA ASN A 60 -11.72 -11.68 -3.02
C ASN A 60 -12.59 -10.96 -1.98
N ILE A 61 -12.22 -9.75 -1.58
CA ILE A 61 -13.11 -8.94 -0.74
C ILE A 61 -14.31 -8.44 -1.52
N ILE A 62 -15.43 -8.31 -0.84
CA ILE A 62 -16.70 -7.82 -1.37
C ILE A 62 -16.99 -6.48 -0.74
N ILE A 63 -17.21 -5.50 -1.59
CA ILE A 63 -17.62 -4.14 -1.22
C ILE A 63 -18.73 -3.73 -2.17
N GLU A 64 -19.89 -3.38 -1.65
CA GLU A 64 -21.01 -2.85 -2.43
C GLU A 64 -21.08 -1.33 -2.28
N ASP A 65 -21.65 -0.63 -3.26
CA ASP A 65 -21.77 0.84 -3.21
C ASP A 65 -22.47 1.36 -1.95
N LYS A 66 -23.43 0.61 -1.43
CA LYS A 66 -24.16 0.93 -0.19
C LYS A 66 -23.26 0.87 1.07
N ASP A 67 -22.15 0.14 0.98
CA ASP A 67 -21.21 -0.08 2.08
C ASP A 67 -20.17 1.03 2.17
N ILE A 68 -20.19 1.97 1.22
CA ILE A 68 -19.25 3.09 1.14
C ILE A 68 -19.92 4.38 1.56
N LYS A 69 -19.42 5.00 2.62
CA LYS A 69 -19.88 6.30 3.12
C LYS A 69 -18.72 7.27 3.18
N LEU A 70 -18.93 8.48 2.67
CA LEU A 70 -17.99 9.58 2.82
C LEU A 70 -18.47 10.47 3.95
N ILE A 71 -17.72 10.54 5.03
CA ILE A 71 -18.02 11.35 6.21
C ILE A 71 -16.82 12.25 6.47
N GLY A 72 -16.98 13.56 6.25
CA GLY A 72 -15.87 14.52 6.30
C GLY A 72 -14.81 14.19 5.26
N ASP A 73 -13.59 13.94 5.70
CA ASP A 73 -12.44 13.63 4.86
C ASP A 73 -12.13 12.13 4.78
N LEU A 74 -13.01 11.28 5.29
CA LEU A 74 -12.81 9.84 5.37
C LEU A 74 -13.88 9.06 4.62
N TYR A 75 -13.44 8.08 3.85
CA TYR A 75 -14.29 6.98 3.42
C TYR A 75 -14.40 5.96 4.55
N PHE A 76 -15.62 5.59 4.88
CA PHE A 76 -15.96 4.46 5.75
C PHE A 76 -16.49 3.35 4.86
N ILE A 77 -15.82 2.23 4.85
CA ILE A 77 -16.11 1.14 3.92
C ILE A 77 -16.25 -0.16 4.70
N ASP A 78 -17.44 -0.76 4.66
CA ASP A 78 -17.68 -2.07 5.22
C ASP A 78 -17.17 -3.14 4.26
N VAL A 79 -16.28 -3.99 4.74
CA VAL A 79 -15.59 -5.00 3.93
C VAL A 79 -16.06 -6.39 4.33
N TYR A 80 -16.36 -7.23 3.34
CA TYR A 80 -16.80 -8.61 3.53
C TYR A 80 -15.94 -9.57 2.71
N VAL A 81 -15.95 -10.83 3.11
CA VAL A 81 -15.43 -11.96 2.33
C VAL A 81 -16.48 -13.05 2.26
N GLU A 82 -16.44 -13.85 1.20
CA GLU A 82 -17.21 -15.09 1.14
C GLU A 82 -16.44 -16.21 1.83
N VAL A 83 -17.14 -16.92 2.70
CA VAL A 83 -16.61 -18.11 3.40
C VAL A 83 -17.47 -19.30 3.05
N GLU A 84 -16.81 -20.36 2.64
CA GLU A 84 -17.45 -21.65 2.40
C GLU A 84 -17.38 -22.48 3.68
N GLU A 85 -18.52 -22.92 4.20
CA GLU A 85 -18.59 -23.87 5.29
C GLU A 85 -19.10 -25.22 4.77
N GLU A 86 -18.32 -26.28 4.98
CA GLU A 86 -18.74 -27.64 4.73
C GLU A 86 -19.54 -28.14 5.96
N ASN A 87 -20.75 -28.62 5.71
CA ASN A 87 -21.49 -29.31 6.77
C ASN A 87 -20.85 -30.66 7.06
N ASP A 88 -20.79 -31.04 8.33
CA ASP A 88 -20.27 -32.32 8.83
C ASP A 88 -20.88 -33.56 8.16
N GLU A 89 -22.01 -33.39 7.45
CA GLU A 89 -22.68 -34.45 6.70
C GLU A 89 -22.23 -34.55 5.24
N GLY A 90 -21.29 -33.69 4.79
CA GLY A 90 -20.51 -33.89 3.56
C GLY A 90 -21.23 -33.67 2.24
N HIS A 91 -22.38 -33.01 2.19
CA HIS A 91 -23.17 -32.92 0.96
C HIS A 91 -23.61 -31.52 0.52
N GLU A 92 -23.51 -30.49 1.34
CA GLU A 92 -23.87 -29.13 0.92
C GLU A 92 -22.85 -28.12 1.43
N THR A 93 -22.23 -27.39 0.51
CA THR A 93 -21.39 -26.25 0.79
C THR A 93 -22.28 -25.01 0.94
N HIS A 94 -22.27 -24.40 2.12
CA HIS A 94 -22.95 -23.14 2.31
C HIS A 94 -21.96 -21.97 2.19
N ILE A 95 -22.27 -21.04 1.31
CA ILE A 95 -21.50 -19.80 1.13
C ILE A 95 -22.20 -18.71 1.93
N HIS A 96 -21.46 -18.06 2.83
CA HIS A 96 -21.96 -16.89 3.55
C HIS A 96 -20.94 -15.76 3.55
N LYS A 97 -21.45 -14.53 3.73
CA LYS A 97 -20.61 -13.33 3.82
C LYS A 97 -20.17 -13.13 5.25
N GLN A 98 -18.86 -13.06 5.47
CA GLN A 98 -18.27 -12.72 6.75
C GLN A 98 -17.76 -11.28 6.71
N SER A 99 -18.10 -10.45 7.71
CA SER A 99 -17.60 -9.09 7.80
C SER A 99 -16.15 -9.06 8.31
N LEU A 100 -15.32 -8.28 7.64
CA LEU A 100 -13.97 -7.92 8.09
C LEU A 100 -13.96 -6.59 8.87
N GLY A 101 -15.13 -5.96 9.04
CA GLY A 101 -15.30 -4.69 9.71
C GLY A 101 -15.28 -3.49 8.78
N THR A 102 -15.40 -2.31 9.38
CA THR A 102 -15.38 -1.04 8.66
C THR A 102 -13.97 -0.50 8.56
N GLN A 103 -13.50 -0.26 7.36
CA GLN A 103 -12.20 0.35 7.10
C GLN A 103 -12.35 1.85 6.86
N LYS A 104 -11.38 2.63 7.32
CA LYS A 104 -11.35 4.08 7.15
C LYS A 104 -10.21 4.46 6.22
N ILE A 105 -10.49 5.25 5.17
CA ILE A 105 -9.49 5.72 4.21
C ILE A 105 -9.57 7.24 4.10
N ASP A 106 -8.43 7.90 4.25
CA ASP A 106 -8.32 9.34 4.00
C ASP A 106 -8.52 9.63 2.50
N LYS A 107 -9.49 10.47 2.18
CA LYS A 107 -9.88 10.74 0.79
C LYS A 107 -8.83 11.51 -0.02
N TYR A 108 -7.86 12.15 0.62
CA TYR A 108 -6.81 12.89 -0.06
C TYR A 108 -5.54 12.09 -0.24
N THR A 109 -5.18 11.30 0.76
CA THR A 109 -3.92 10.54 0.77
C THR A 109 -4.10 9.08 0.37
N GLY A 110 -5.32 8.54 0.42
CA GLY A 110 -5.59 7.12 0.24
C GLY A 110 -5.06 6.25 1.38
N LYS A 111 -4.65 6.84 2.49
CA LYS A 111 -4.10 6.09 3.62
C LYS A 111 -5.21 5.41 4.41
N ILE A 112 -5.03 4.12 4.69
CA ILE A 112 -5.89 3.37 5.62
C ILE A 112 -5.54 3.83 7.04
N ILE A 113 -6.59 4.19 7.81
CA ILE A 113 -6.45 4.64 9.20
C ILE A 113 -6.75 3.46 10.11
N ILE A 114 -5.73 3.03 10.84
CA ILE A 114 -5.80 1.97 11.84
C ILE A 114 -5.95 2.64 13.21
N GLU A 115 -6.98 2.27 13.95
CA GLU A 115 -7.18 2.71 15.35
C GLU A 115 -6.53 1.75 16.32
#